data_8a24fea3e2cb34b7faf0bacdbe478b1b
#
_entry.id   8a24fea3e2cb34b7faf0bacdbe478b1b
#
_cell.length_a   1.000
_cell.length_b   1.000
_cell.length_c   1.000
_cell.angle_alpha   90.00
_cell.angle_beta   90.00
_cell.angle_gamma   90.00
#
_symmetry.space_group_name_H-M   'P 1'
#
loop_
_entity.id
_entity.type
_entity.pdbx_description
1 polymer ?
#
loop_
_entity_poly.entity_id
_entity_poly.type
_entity_poly.pdbx_seq_one_letter_code
_entity_poly.pdbx_strand_id
1 'polypeptide(L)'
;MTTDNSQTILKLRTGQEIILPQRKDLLGGLKFTRRFSHNEVHPYDEVDWTRRDVRIMDWKTGKTIYERLGLEAPAHWDDNAVKITADKYLFGSEPGSLEYEDSFRNIYDRISNTYTVWGWEEGYFATLEDAEIFNEEIKAMLVQQIWAPNSPVWFNIGHWEQWRWGRPDLRESYTGHGNKAYHTKGTKNNLKTFTVQSTYEYPQCSACFLTEVGDSMEDILDHLTTEGRIFASGSGVGINLSTLRSSKEPISGKGRSSGPISFDRGWDRMAGAIKSGGKTRRAARMVLMFSDHPDIFEFINTKNRQEDIAKVILREHNVHVELKQIAETKLVAGTPAEKAAARVILSLPLATRNSFDPHMDAL
;
A
#
# COMPACT_ATOMS: atom_id res chain seq x y z
N MET A 1 46.93 -7.15 -15.70
CA MET A 1 45.79 -8.00 -15.40
C MET A 1 44.62 -7.47 -16.23
N THR A 2 44.38 -8.13 -17.36
CA THR A 2 43.23 -7.82 -18.23
C THR A 2 41.98 -8.30 -17.48
N THR A 3 41.20 -7.38 -17.00
CA THR A 3 39.85 -7.68 -16.51
C THR A 3 39.05 -8.17 -17.71
N ASP A 4 38.80 -9.47 -17.73
CA ASP A 4 37.86 -10.10 -18.66
C ASP A 4 36.47 -9.48 -18.37
N ASN A 5 36.03 -8.62 -19.30
CA ASN A 5 34.77 -7.89 -19.22
C ASN A 5 33.60 -8.73 -19.78
N SER A 6 33.70 -10.07 -19.70
CA SER A 6 32.61 -10.94 -20.11
C SER A 6 31.42 -10.75 -19.14
N GLN A 7 30.35 -10.14 -19.63
CA GLN A 7 29.10 -10.02 -18.90
C GLN A 7 28.55 -11.44 -18.71
N THR A 8 28.18 -11.77 -17.47
CA THR A 8 27.45 -13.01 -17.20
C THR A 8 26.00 -12.82 -17.66
N ILE A 9 25.51 -13.72 -18.50
CA ILE A 9 24.15 -13.66 -19.03
C ILE A 9 23.40 -14.90 -18.55
N LEU A 10 22.27 -14.68 -17.88
CA LEU A 10 21.31 -15.74 -17.56
C LEU A 10 20.30 -15.82 -18.70
N LYS A 11 20.22 -16.98 -19.36
CA LYS A 11 19.24 -17.25 -20.41
C LYS A 11 18.06 -17.99 -19.81
N LEU A 12 16.89 -17.35 -19.82
CA LEU A 12 15.66 -17.95 -19.35
C LEU A 12 15.01 -18.78 -20.48
N ARG A 13 14.24 -19.79 -20.11
CA ARG A 13 13.49 -20.63 -21.07
C ARG A 13 12.43 -19.88 -21.88
N THR A 14 12.00 -18.70 -21.42
CA THR A 14 11.18 -17.78 -22.21
C THR A 14 11.90 -17.18 -23.42
N GLY A 15 13.21 -17.44 -23.58
CA GLY A 15 14.08 -16.76 -24.53
C GLY A 15 14.59 -15.40 -24.07
N GLN A 16 14.18 -14.94 -22.90
CA GLN A 16 14.67 -13.69 -22.31
C GLN A 16 16.09 -13.87 -21.79
N GLU A 17 16.94 -12.90 -22.05
CA GLU A 17 18.31 -12.84 -21.53
C GLU A 17 18.41 -11.74 -20.47
N ILE A 18 19.01 -12.07 -19.33
CA ILE A 18 19.23 -11.15 -18.21
C ILE A 18 20.72 -10.91 -18.06
N ILE A 19 21.15 -9.66 -18.12
CA ILE A 19 22.52 -9.25 -17.82
C ILE A 19 22.68 -9.25 -16.31
N LEU A 20 23.51 -10.17 -15.81
CA LEU A 20 23.79 -10.29 -14.39
C LEU A 20 24.98 -9.41 -13.99
N PRO A 21 24.94 -8.77 -12.82
CA PRO A 21 26.07 -8.04 -12.25
C PRO A 21 27.19 -8.99 -11.80
N GLN A 22 28.35 -8.42 -11.49
CA GLN A 22 29.43 -9.19 -10.90
C GLN A 22 28.98 -9.77 -9.56
N ARG A 23 29.16 -11.06 -9.38
CA ARG A 23 28.78 -11.82 -8.20
C ARG A 23 29.73 -11.52 -7.03
N LYS A 24 29.17 -11.37 -5.84
CA LYS A 24 29.95 -11.40 -4.59
C LYS A 24 30.27 -12.86 -4.27
N ASP A 25 31.53 -13.16 -4.04
CA ASP A 25 31.96 -14.50 -3.60
C ASP A 25 31.62 -14.69 -2.11
N LEU A 26 30.41 -15.16 -1.85
CA LEU A 26 29.98 -15.62 -0.55
C LEU A 26 29.87 -17.15 -0.58
N LEU A 27 30.64 -17.81 0.26
CA LEU A 27 30.54 -19.20 0.75
C LEU A 27 29.67 -20.18 -0.09
N GLY A 28 29.97 -20.36 -1.38
CA GLY A 28 29.44 -21.44 -2.20
C GLY A 28 27.99 -21.32 -2.69
N GLY A 29 27.18 -20.45 -2.17
CA GLY A 29 25.78 -20.25 -2.55
C GLY A 29 24.85 -21.42 -2.17
N LEU A 30 23.54 -21.20 -2.39
CA LEU A 30 22.48 -22.19 -2.16
C LEU A 30 22.21 -22.97 -3.45
N LYS A 31 21.87 -24.24 -3.30
CA LYS A 31 21.34 -25.08 -4.37
C LYS A 31 19.83 -25.11 -4.28
N PHE A 32 19.19 -24.97 -5.43
CA PHE A 32 17.74 -25.00 -5.56
C PHE A 32 17.29 -26.26 -6.30
N THR A 33 16.17 -26.82 -5.85
CA THR A 33 15.48 -27.92 -6.52
C THR A 33 14.07 -27.48 -6.87
N ARG A 34 13.57 -27.88 -8.04
CA ARG A 34 12.22 -27.59 -8.49
C ARG A 34 11.20 -28.27 -7.59
N ARG A 35 10.19 -27.51 -7.16
CA ARG A 35 9.09 -28.00 -6.34
C ARG A 35 7.73 -27.57 -6.91
N PHE A 36 7.63 -26.39 -7.45
CA PHE A 36 6.42 -25.80 -8.04
C PHE A 36 6.55 -25.61 -9.54
N SER A 37 7.74 -25.68 -10.07
CA SER A 37 8.04 -25.63 -11.50
C SER A 37 8.55 -26.99 -12.01
N HIS A 38 8.51 -27.22 -13.32
CA HIS A 38 8.90 -28.48 -13.96
C HIS A 38 10.10 -28.28 -14.90
N ASN A 39 10.89 -29.35 -15.13
CA ASN A 39 12.08 -29.28 -15.99
C ASN A 39 11.74 -29.04 -17.46
N GLU A 40 10.61 -29.52 -17.94
CA GLU A 40 10.29 -29.58 -19.35
C GLU A 40 9.36 -28.46 -19.82
N VAL A 41 8.61 -27.84 -18.90
CA VAL A 41 7.60 -26.85 -19.20
C VAL A 41 7.86 -25.57 -18.40
N HIS A 42 7.84 -24.42 -19.06
CA HIS A 42 7.95 -23.14 -18.35
C HIS A 42 6.65 -22.85 -17.58
N PRO A 43 6.67 -22.24 -16.38
CA PRO A 43 5.47 -21.97 -15.57
C PRO A 43 4.36 -21.19 -16.29
N TYR A 44 4.70 -20.39 -17.30
CA TYR A 44 3.71 -19.68 -18.10
C TYR A 44 3.00 -20.57 -19.13
N ASP A 45 3.60 -21.69 -19.49
CA ASP A 45 3.03 -22.64 -20.45
C ASP A 45 2.21 -23.75 -19.77
N GLU A 46 2.23 -23.77 -18.43
CA GLU A 46 1.43 -24.68 -17.60
C GLU A 46 0.00 -24.19 -17.36
N VAL A 47 -0.30 -22.96 -17.75
CA VAL A 47 -1.61 -22.34 -17.56
C VAL A 47 -2.13 -21.69 -18.84
N ASP A 48 -3.44 -21.70 -18.99
CA ASP A 48 -4.09 -20.95 -20.05
C ASP A 48 -4.12 -19.46 -19.71
N TRP A 49 -3.92 -18.62 -20.71
CA TRP A 49 -3.98 -17.17 -20.62
C TRP A 49 -5.20 -16.63 -21.36
N THR A 50 -5.84 -15.62 -20.79
CA THR A 50 -6.99 -14.97 -21.39
C THR A 50 -6.84 -13.46 -21.35
N ARG A 51 -7.48 -12.77 -22.31
CA ARG A 51 -7.55 -11.31 -22.31
C ARG A 51 -8.87 -10.87 -21.71
N ARG A 52 -8.80 -9.94 -20.77
CA ARG A 52 -9.96 -9.41 -20.03
C ARG A 52 -9.95 -7.91 -20.00
N ASP A 53 -11.13 -7.32 -20.09
CA ASP A 53 -11.32 -5.90 -19.87
C ASP A 53 -11.57 -5.64 -18.39
N VAL A 54 -10.73 -4.83 -17.78
CA VAL A 54 -10.88 -4.40 -16.39
C VAL A 54 -11.41 -2.97 -16.38
N ARG A 55 -12.60 -2.79 -15.80
CA ARG A 55 -13.20 -1.48 -15.56
C ARG A 55 -13.67 -1.35 -14.12
N ILE A 56 -13.32 -0.23 -13.49
CA ILE A 56 -13.81 0.16 -12.15
C ILE A 56 -14.59 1.45 -12.32
N MET A 57 -15.83 1.44 -11.91
CA MET A 57 -16.74 2.58 -12.03
C MET A 57 -17.04 3.15 -10.65
N ASP A 58 -17.14 4.45 -10.56
CA ASP A 58 -17.67 5.14 -9.39
C ASP A 58 -19.17 4.81 -9.26
N TRP A 59 -19.54 4.20 -8.18
CA TRP A 59 -20.92 3.73 -7.96
C TRP A 59 -21.94 4.88 -7.80
N LYS A 60 -21.49 6.08 -7.42
CA LYS A 60 -22.36 7.26 -7.26
C LYS A 60 -22.57 7.98 -8.58
N THR A 61 -21.51 8.12 -9.37
CA THR A 61 -21.51 8.97 -10.57
C THR A 61 -21.60 8.19 -11.87
N GLY A 62 -21.37 6.87 -11.83
CA GLY A 62 -21.28 6.02 -13.01
C GLY A 62 -20.06 6.30 -13.89
N LYS A 63 -19.13 7.15 -13.46
CA LYS A 63 -17.92 7.45 -14.21
C LYS A 63 -16.88 6.34 -14.04
N THR A 64 -16.14 6.06 -15.11
CA THR A 64 -15.00 5.15 -15.06
C THR A 64 -13.87 5.80 -14.26
N ILE A 65 -13.42 5.14 -13.18
CA ILE A 65 -12.29 5.54 -12.35
C ILE A 65 -11.00 4.91 -12.87
N TYR A 66 -11.07 3.67 -13.31
CA TYR A 66 -9.93 2.91 -13.80
C TYR A 66 -10.37 2.04 -14.96
N GLU A 67 -9.55 1.95 -16.01
CA GLU A 67 -9.76 1.09 -17.15
C GLU A 67 -8.45 0.51 -17.67
N ARG A 68 -8.45 -0.78 -17.97
CA ARG A 68 -7.38 -1.47 -18.68
C ARG A 68 -7.99 -2.53 -19.57
N LEU A 69 -7.95 -2.29 -20.88
CA LEU A 69 -8.59 -3.15 -21.87
C LEU A 69 -7.62 -4.19 -22.42
N GLY A 70 -8.13 -5.39 -22.70
CA GLY A 70 -7.36 -6.47 -23.27
C GLY A 70 -6.21 -6.97 -22.40
N LEU A 71 -6.29 -6.78 -21.07
CA LEU A 71 -5.28 -7.23 -20.12
C LEU A 71 -5.14 -8.75 -20.17
N GLU A 72 -3.92 -9.23 -20.42
CA GLU A 72 -3.61 -10.66 -20.37
C GLU A 72 -3.41 -11.13 -18.93
N ALA A 73 -4.18 -12.11 -18.51
CA ALA A 73 -4.14 -12.71 -17.17
C ALA A 73 -4.32 -14.24 -17.23
N PRO A 74 -3.86 -15.00 -16.22
CA PRO A 74 -4.12 -16.43 -16.13
C PRO A 74 -5.63 -16.71 -16.11
N ALA A 75 -6.09 -17.66 -16.93
CA ALA A 75 -7.52 -17.92 -17.14
C ALA A 75 -8.25 -18.37 -15.87
N HIS A 76 -7.55 -19.07 -14.97
CA HIS A 76 -8.10 -19.60 -13.71
C HIS A 76 -8.26 -18.56 -12.60
N TRP A 77 -7.68 -17.36 -12.75
CA TRP A 77 -7.85 -16.28 -11.75
C TRP A 77 -9.28 -15.74 -11.81
N ASP A 78 -9.88 -15.51 -10.65
CA ASP A 78 -11.19 -14.88 -10.57
C ASP A 78 -11.14 -13.38 -10.94
N ASP A 79 -12.28 -12.82 -11.29
CA ASP A 79 -12.38 -11.43 -11.76
C ASP A 79 -11.98 -10.40 -10.68
N ASN A 80 -12.19 -10.69 -9.39
CA ASN A 80 -11.79 -9.80 -8.32
C ASN A 80 -10.27 -9.76 -8.16
N ALA A 81 -9.62 -10.93 -8.20
CA ALA A 81 -8.16 -11.03 -8.15
C ALA A 81 -7.54 -10.27 -9.33
N VAL A 82 -8.08 -10.44 -10.54
CA VAL A 82 -7.62 -9.72 -11.73
C VAL A 82 -7.84 -8.21 -11.58
N LYS A 83 -9.02 -7.75 -11.13
CA LYS A 83 -9.32 -6.32 -10.94
C LYS A 83 -8.41 -5.68 -9.90
N ILE A 84 -8.22 -6.34 -8.75
CA ILE A 84 -7.37 -5.83 -7.67
C ILE A 84 -5.92 -5.73 -8.14
N THR A 85 -5.40 -6.75 -8.79
CA THR A 85 -4.02 -6.76 -9.29
C THR A 85 -3.82 -5.69 -10.36
N ALA A 86 -4.77 -5.54 -11.27
CA ALA A 86 -4.71 -4.54 -12.33
C ALA A 86 -4.72 -3.10 -11.77
N ASP A 87 -5.66 -2.79 -10.88
CA ASP A 87 -5.82 -1.43 -10.32
C ASP A 87 -4.70 -1.06 -9.35
N LYS A 88 -4.23 -2.02 -8.55
CA LYS A 88 -3.29 -1.71 -7.45
C LYS A 88 -1.82 -1.87 -7.82
N TYR A 89 -1.48 -2.76 -8.76
CA TYR A 89 -0.11 -3.24 -8.90
C TYR A 89 0.48 -3.12 -10.30
N LEU A 90 -0.33 -3.15 -11.36
CA LEU A 90 0.19 -2.93 -12.72
C LEU A 90 0.59 -1.48 -12.93
N PHE A 91 1.73 -1.28 -13.57
CA PHE A 91 2.29 0.04 -13.83
C PHE A 91 1.83 0.61 -15.18
N GLY A 92 1.95 1.94 -15.31
CA GLY A 92 1.59 2.65 -16.54
C GLY A 92 0.09 2.93 -16.66
N SER A 93 -0.26 4.19 -16.94
CA SER A 93 -1.64 4.65 -17.14
C SER A 93 -2.03 4.78 -18.61
N GLU A 94 -1.05 4.95 -19.51
CA GLU A 94 -1.28 5.22 -20.92
C GLU A 94 -1.01 3.96 -21.76
N PRO A 95 -2.06 3.40 -22.42
CA PRO A 95 -1.90 2.27 -23.32
C PRO A 95 -0.87 2.56 -24.41
N GLY A 96 0.05 1.62 -24.62
CA GLY A 96 1.11 1.74 -25.63
C GLY A 96 2.33 2.54 -25.21
N SER A 97 2.36 3.14 -24.00
CA SER A 97 3.60 3.66 -23.45
C SER A 97 4.55 2.53 -23.08
N LEU A 98 5.85 2.81 -23.05
CA LEU A 98 6.88 1.83 -22.71
C LEU A 98 6.70 1.21 -21.33
N GLU A 99 6.10 1.97 -20.41
CA GLU A 99 5.88 1.60 -19.03
C GLU A 99 4.56 0.83 -18.79
N TYR A 100 3.70 0.74 -19.82
CA TYR A 100 2.39 0.14 -19.67
C TYR A 100 2.46 -1.39 -19.60
N GLU A 101 2.08 -1.94 -18.45
CA GLU A 101 2.02 -3.38 -18.24
C GLU A 101 0.64 -3.90 -18.70
N ASP A 102 0.59 -4.56 -19.86
CA ASP A 102 -0.62 -5.10 -20.48
C ASP A 102 -0.83 -6.60 -20.25
N SER A 103 0.08 -7.21 -19.52
CA SER A 103 0.07 -8.61 -19.14
C SER A 103 0.55 -8.83 -17.71
N PHE A 104 -0.05 -9.81 -17.03
CA PHE A 104 0.46 -10.25 -15.75
C PHE A 104 1.86 -10.86 -15.83
N ARG A 105 2.29 -11.30 -17.01
CA ARG A 105 3.68 -11.72 -17.23
C ARG A 105 4.65 -10.58 -16.95
N ASN A 106 4.30 -9.33 -17.31
CA ASN A 106 5.16 -8.18 -17.08
C ASN A 106 5.49 -7.99 -15.60
N ILE A 107 4.48 -8.03 -14.73
CA ILE A 107 4.71 -7.87 -13.29
C ILE A 107 5.38 -9.09 -12.66
N TYR A 108 5.08 -10.31 -13.13
CA TYR A 108 5.74 -11.52 -12.65
C TYR A 108 7.22 -11.52 -13.03
N ASP A 109 7.55 -11.18 -14.26
CA ASP A 109 8.93 -11.05 -14.73
C ASP A 109 9.66 -9.95 -13.96
N ARG A 110 9.04 -8.80 -13.78
CA ARG A 110 9.62 -7.68 -13.06
C ARG A 110 10.04 -8.08 -11.64
N ILE A 111 9.20 -8.82 -10.93
CA ILE A 111 9.47 -9.28 -9.56
C ILE A 111 10.51 -10.40 -9.56
N SER A 112 10.26 -11.48 -10.30
CA SER A 112 11.11 -12.67 -10.27
C SER A 112 12.52 -12.40 -10.79
N ASN A 113 12.64 -11.66 -11.90
CA ASN A 113 13.93 -11.33 -12.49
C ASN A 113 14.75 -10.40 -11.58
N THR A 114 14.10 -9.44 -10.93
CA THR A 114 14.77 -8.55 -9.97
C THR A 114 15.32 -9.31 -8.77
N TYR A 115 14.53 -10.19 -8.18
CA TYR A 115 15.00 -11.03 -7.07
C TYR A 115 16.13 -11.96 -7.51
N THR A 116 16.07 -12.48 -8.73
CA THR A 116 17.13 -13.31 -9.28
C THR A 116 18.43 -12.53 -9.47
N VAL A 117 18.35 -11.31 -10.02
CA VAL A 117 19.50 -10.43 -10.17
C VAL A 117 20.14 -10.08 -8.83
N TRP A 118 19.32 -9.67 -7.85
CA TRP A 118 19.81 -9.34 -6.51
C TRP A 118 20.40 -10.55 -5.79
N GLY A 119 19.74 -11.70 -5.90
CA GLY A 119 20.25 -12.94 -5.31
C GLY A 119 21.58 -13.39 -5.93
N TRP A 120 21.72 -13.21 -7.23
CA TRP A 120 22.99 -13.46 -7.91
C TRP A 120 24.10 -12.51 -7.44
N GLU A 121 23.83 -11.21 -7.46
CA GLU A 121 24.79 -10.17 -7.03
C GLU A 121 25.29 -10.42 -5.60
N GLU A 122 24.39 -10.77 -4.70
CA GLU A 122 24.69 -11.06 -3.31
C GLU A 122 25.28 -12.49 -3.08
N GLY A 123 25.44 -13.30 -4.14
CA GLY A 123 26.07 -14.62 -4.07
C GLY A 123 25.20 -15.71 -3.46
N TYR A 124 23.86 -15.55 -3.49
CA TYR A 124 22.93 -16.52 -2.90
C TYR A 124 22.78 -17.81 -3.69
N PHE A 125 23.10 -17.83 -4.98
CA PHE A 125 23.00 -19.02 -5.83
C PHE A 125 24.34 -19.71 -6.01
N ALA A 126 24.38 -21.04 -5.96
CA ALA A 126 25.62 -21.79 -6.23
C ALA A 126 26.01 -21.73 -7.71
N THR A 127 25.03 -21.84 -8.61
CA THR A 127 25.22 -21.87 -10.07
C THR A 127 24.19 -20.98 -10.79
N LEU A 128 24.38 -20.78 -12.10
CA LEU A 128 23.38 -20.13 -12.95
C LEU A 128 22.08 -20.95 -13.05
N GLU A 129 22.19 -22.28 -13.04
CA GLU A 129 21.04 -23.18 -13.02
C GLU A 129 20.22 -22.99 -11.75
N ASP A 130 20.86 -22.84 -10.58
CA ASP A 130 20.15 -22.53 -9.32
C ASP A 130 19.41 -21.17 -9.40
N ALA A 131 20.00 -20.18 -10.05
CA ALA A 131 19.36 -18.88 -10.28
C ALA A 131 18.15 -18.99 -11.22
N GLU A 132 18.22 -19.80 -12.27
CA GLU A 132 17.11 -20.09 -13.17
C GLU A 132 15.99 -20.84 -12.47
N ILE A 133 16.31 -21.89 -11.72
CA ILE A 133 15.33 -22.64 -10.93
C ILE A 133 14.60 -21.71 -9.96
N PHE A 134 15.32 -20.88 -9.22
CA PHE A 134 14.72 -19.91 -8.30
C PHE A 134 13.77 -18.94 -9.03
N ASN A 135 14.18 -18.43 -10.20
CA ASN A 135 13.34 -17.55 -11.01
C ASN A 135 12.02 -18.20 -11.39
N GLU A 136 12.06 -19.43 -11.85
CA GLU A 136 10.89 -20.17 -12.29
C GLU A 136 10.01 -20.63 -11.12
N GLU A 137 10.60 -21.01 -9.98
CA GLU A 137 9.85 -21.31 -8.76
C GLU A 137 8.99 -20.10 -8.31
N ILE A 138 9.56 -18.89 -8.33
CA ILE A 138 8.79 -17.66 -8.03
C ILE A 138 7.67 -17.46 -9.05
N LYS A 139 7.95 -17.60 -10.35
CA LYS A 139 6.95 -17.47 -11.40
C LYS A 139 5.81 -18.48 -11.24
N ALA A 140 6.14 -19.75 -11.01
CA ALA A 140 5.16 -20.80 -10.78
C ALA A 140 4.23 -20.47 -9.59
N MET A 141 4.81 -20.07 -8.48
CA MET A 141 4.04 -19.70 -7.27
C MET A 141 3.15 -18.48 -7.48
N LEU A 142 3.62 -17.45 -8.22
CA LEU A 142 2.83 -16.26 -8.54
C LEU A 142 1.65 -16.59 -9.45
N VAL A 143 1.90 -17.32 -10.54
CA VAL A 143 0.89 -17.71 -11.53
C VAL A 143 -0.21 -18.55 -10.89
N GLN A 144 0.19 -19.51 -10.03
CA GLN A 144 -0.71 -20.44 -9.35
C GLN A 144 -1.36 -19.87 -8.07
N GLN A 145 -1.07 -18.60 -7.72
CA GLN A 145 -1.54 -17.96 -6.48
C GLN A 145 -1.11 -18.70 -5.18
N ILE A 146 -0.01 -19.46 -5.22
CA ILE A 146 0.53 -20.16 -4.05
C ILE A 146 1.25 -19.17 -3.12
N TRP A 147 1.87 -18.15 -3.70
CA TRP A 147 2.59 -17.10 -2.99
C TRP A 147 2.36 -15.75 -3.65
N ALA A 148 2.38 -14.71 -2.83
CA ALA A 148 2.35 -13.34 -3.29
C ALA A 148 3.23 -12.46 -2.38
N PRO A 149 4.03 -11.54 -2.91
CA PRO A 149 4.75 -10.59 -2.09
C PRO A 149 3.81 -9.55 -1.48
N ASN A 150 4.32 -8.79 -0.51
CA ASN A 150 3.57 -7.66 0.03
C ASN A 150 3.39 -6.54 -1.01
N SER A 151 2.40 -5.67 -0.78
CA SER A 151 2.03 -4.62 -1.74
C SER A 151 3.19 -3.70 -2.20
N PRO A 152 4.11 -3.23 -1.34
CA PRO A 152 5.26 -2.44 -1.79
C PRO A 152 6.16 -3.14 -2.80
N VAL A 153 6.33 -4.44 -2.70
CA VAL A 153 7.06 -5.23 -3.70
C VAL A 153 6.34 -5.17 -5.04
N TRP A 154 5.02 -5.45 -5.04
CA TRP A 154 4.22 -5.44 -6.26
C TRP A 154 4.32 -4.13 -7.05
N PHE A 155 4.29 -2.98 -6.41
CA PHE A 155 4.25 -1.69 -7.11
C PHE A 155 5.59 -0.94 -7.15
N ASN A 156 6.66 -1.41 -6.49
CA ASN A 156 7.94 -0.70 -6.48
C ASN A 156 9.10 -1.45 -7.13
N ILE A 157 9.13 -2.79 -7.00
CA ILE A 157 10.30 -3.57 -7.41
C ILE A 157 10.39 -3.70 -8.92
N GLY A 158 11.62 -3.62 -9.40
CA GLY A 158 12.04 -4.00 -10.74
C GLY A 158 11.86 -2.95 -11.82
N HIS A 159 11.18 -1.83 -11.56
CA HIS A 159 11.04 -0.77 -12.57
C HIS A 159 12.39 -0.22 -13.04
N TRP A 160 13.28 0.07 -12.12
CA TRP A 160 14.62 0.52 -12.44
C TRP A 160 15.49 -0.55 -13.08
N GLU A 161 15.34 -1.81 -12.67
CA GLU A 161 16.18 -2.93 -13.07
C GLU A 161 15.83 -3.51 -14.46
N GLN A 162 14.68 -3.15 -15.05
CA GLN A 162 14.22 -3.72 -16.32
C GLN A 162 15.20 -3.50 -17.49
N TRP A 163 16.03 -2.46 -17.45
CA TRP A 163 17.06 -2.23 -18.45
C TRP A 163 18.05 -3.42 -18.60
N ARG A 164 18.22 -4.20 -17.54
CA ARG A 164 19.07 -5.41 -17.55
C ARG A 164 18.49 -6.54 -18.38
N TRP A 165 17.22 -6.47 -18.75
CA TRP A 165 16.50 -7.52 -19.50
C TRP A 165 16.23 -7.11 -20.95
N GLY A 166 17.15 -6.33 -21.53
CA GLY A 166 17.04 -5.87 -22.90
C GLY A 166 16.09 -4.68 -23.11
N ARG A 167 15.78 -3.94 -22.04
CA ARG A 167 14.94 -2.73 -22.09
C ARG A 167 15.67 -1.50 -21.53
N PRO A 168 16.78 -1.06 -22.16
CA PRO A 168 17.58 0.07 -21.68
C PRO A 168 16.81 1.39 -21.69
N ASP A 169 15.86 1.57 -22.59
CA ASP A 169 14.93 2.67 -22.73
C ASP A 169 14.10 2.92 -21.46
N LEU A 170 13.72 1.87 -20.76
CA LEU A 170 12.97 2.00 -19.51
C LEU A 170 13.78 2.64 -18.38
N ARG A 171 15.10 2.51 -18.36
CA ARG A 171 15.94 3.17 -17.38
C ARG A 171 15.82 4.69 -17.47
N GLU A 172 15.84 5.22 -18.69
CA GLU A 172 15.68 6.66 -18.93
C GLU A 172 14.28 7.13 -18.57
N SER A 173 13.26 6.34 -18.89
CA SER A 173 11.87 6.61 -18.55
C SER A 173 11.65 6.75 -17.04
N TYR A 174 12.29 5.91 -16.22
CA TYR A 174 12.18 6.00 -14.75
C TYR A 174 13.13 7.01 -14.09
N THR A 175 14.05 7.62 -14.84
CA THR A 175 14.94 8.65 -14.32
C THR A 175 14.15 9.90 -13.98
N GLY A 176 14.34 10.42 -12.77
CA GLY A 176 13.62 11.61 -12.29
C GLY A 176 12.22 11.35 -11.74
N HIS A 177 11.72 10.13 -11.78
CA HIS A 177 10.51 9.76 -11.07
C HIS A 177 10.70 9.95 -9.56
N GLY A 178 9.94 10.87 -9.00
CA GLY A 178 10.06 11.30 -7.61
C GLY A 178 11.07 12.44 -7.46
N ASN A 179 10.58 13.66 -7.27
CA ASN A 179 11.41 14.83 -7.03
C ASN A 179 12.31 14.58 -5.79
N LYS A 180 13.63 14.52 -6.01
CA LYS A 180 14.64 14.31 -4.97
C LYS A 180 14.45 13.00 -4.19
N ALA A 181 14.66 11.87 -4.87
CA ALA A 181 14.79 10.58 -4.20
C ALA A 181 16.12 10.52 -3.42
N TYR A 182 16.07 9.95 -2.23
CA TYR A 182 17.22 9.79 -1.34
C TYR A 182 17.34 8.35 -0.88
N HIS A 183 18.57 7.86 -0.85
CA HIS A 183 18.87 6.58 -0.21
C HIS A 183 19.83 6.80 0.95
N THR A 184 19.58 6.13 2.08
CA THR A 184 20.43 6.19 3.26
C THR A 184 21.08 4.83 3.48
N LYS A 185 22.39 4.79 3.51
CA LYS A 185 23.19 3.58 3.71
C LYS A 185 24.15 3.75 4.86
N GLY A 186 24.31 2.70 5.65
CA GLY A 186 25.26 2.67 6.76
C GLY A 186 24.71 1.99 8.00
N THR A 187 25.45 2.13 9.11
CA THR A 187 25.05 1.62 10.44
C THR A 187 24.40 2.74 11.26
N LYS A 188 23.71 2.39 12.36
CA LYS A 188 23.03 3.34 13.27
C LYS A 188 23.88 4.58 13.62
N ASN A 189 25.20 4.43 13.74
CA ASN A 189 26.14 5.49 14.13
C ASN A 189 26.86 6.15 12.94
N ASN A 190 26.66 5.70 11.72
CA ASN A 190 27.31 6.21 10.53
C ASN A 190 26.40 6.08 9.30
N LEU A 191 25.28 6.77 9.36
CA LEU A 191 24.34 6.85 8.25
C LEU A 191 24.77 7.93 7.27
N LYS A 192 24.85 7.58 6.00
CA LYS A 192 25.08 8.52 4.89
C LYS A 192 23.88 8.52 3.98
N THR A 193 23.36 9.70 3.71
CA THR A 193 22.27 9.91 2.77
C THR A 193 22.81 10.50 1.48
N PHE A 194 22.42 9.95 0.34
CA PHE A 194 22.80 10.44 -0.97
C PHE A 194 21.60 10.48 -1.91
N THR A 195 21.65 11.38 -2.88
CA THR A 195 20.61 11.52 -3.89
C THR A 195 20.75 10.38 -4.90
N VAL A 196 19.62 9.82 -5.30
CA VAL A 196 19.51 8.76 -6.31
C VAL A 196 18.75 9.29 -7.54
N GLN A 197 18.89 8.60 -8.67
CA GLN A 197 18.29 9.04 -9.94
C GLN A 197 16.78 8.81 -9.99
N SER A 198 16.28 7.82 -9.26
CA SER A 198 14.87 7.46 -9.21
C SER A 198 14.48 6.90 -7.84
N THR A 199 13.22 7.04 -7.46
CA THR A 199 12.64 6.34 -6.29
C THR A 199 12.62 4.82 -6.47
N TYR A 200 12.75 4.34 -7.71
CA TYR A 200 12.78 2.92 -8.06
C TYR A 200 14.18 2.32 -8.10
N GLU A 201 15.25 3.13 -7.99
CA GLU A 201 16.64 2.65 -7.92
C GLU A 201 16.91 1.86 -6.64
N TYR A 202 16.37 2.34 -5.50
CA TYR A 202 16.36 1.65 -4.20
C TYR A 202 14.92 1.60 -3.70
N PRO A 203 14.12 0.67 -4.21
CA PRO A 203 12.68 0.66 -3.96
C PRO A 203 12.36 0.31 -2.51
N GLN A 204 11.31 0.94 -1.97
CA GLN A 204 10.74 0.53 -0.70
C GLN A 204 10.00 -0.79 -0.87
N CYS A 205 10.43 -1.83 -0.13
CA CYS A 205 9.89 -3.18 -0.23
C CYS A 205 9.13 -3.65 1.01
N SER A 206 9.22 -2.90 2.13
CA SER A 206 8.59 -3.27 3.39
C SER A 206 7.18 -2.73 3.50
N ALA A 207 6.22 -3.59 3.84
CA ALA A 207 4.82 -3.19 3.97
C ALA A 207 4.54 -2.45 5.27
N CYS A 208 5.24 -2.80 6.35
CA CYS A 208 4.99 -2.26 7.68
C CYS A 208 6.29 -2.09 8.44
N PHE A 209 6.32 -1.07 9.30
CA PHE A 209 7.42 -0.77 10.20
C PHE A 209 6.91 -0.74 11.64
N LEU A 210 7.66 -1.31 12.55
CA LEU A 210 7.48 -1.10 13.99
C LEU A 210 8.35 0.08 14.40
N THR A 211 7.74 1.03 15.08
CA THR A 211 8.38 2.25 15.55
C THR A 211 8.21 2.40 17.05
N GLU A 212 9.10 3.16 17.66
CA GLU A 212 9.05 3.51 19.07
C GLU A 212 8.91 5.02 19.22
N VAL A 213 8.32 5.45 20.31
CA VAL A 213 8.21 6.87 20.68
C VAL A 213 8.65 7.04 22.13
N GLY A 214 9.50 8.04 22.37
CA GLY A 214 9.87 8.47 23.73
C GLY A 214 8.83 9.43 24.32
N ASP A 215 8.88 9.62 25.65
CA ASP A 215 7.92 10.44 26.39
C ASP A 215 8.35 11.92 26.46
N SER A 216 9.09 12.41 25.48
CA SER A 216 9.39 13.83 25.31
C SER A 216 8.59 14.43 24.16
N MET A 217 8.38 15.76 24.18
CA MET A 217 7.68 16.44 23.09
C MET A 217 8.46 16.34 21.77
N GLU A 218 9.78 16.36 21.84
CA GLU A 218 10.68 16.20 20.71
C GLU A 218 10.50 14.82 20.08
N ASP A 219 10.51 13.75 20.88
CA ASP A 219 10.31 12.38 20.38
C ASP A 219 8.93 12.20 19.75
N ILE A 220 7.90 12.80 20.35
CA ILE A 220 6.52 12.76 19.86
C ILE A 220 6.39 13.42 18.48
N LEU A 221 7.06 14.57 18.29
CA LEU A 221 7.05 15.30 17.02
C LEU A 221 7.92 14.59 15.96
N ASP A 222 9.07 14.05 16.35
CA ASP A 222 9.95 13.29 15.45
C ASP A 222 9.26 11.99 14.99
N HIS A 223 8.51 11.35 15.88
CA HIS A 223 7.70 10.19 15.52
C HIS A 223 6.66 10.56 14.44
N LEU A 224 5.92 11.66 14.60
CA LEU A 224 4.95 12.16 13.63
C LEU A 224 5.59 12.37 12.25
N THR A 225 6.79 12.95 12.20
CA THR A 225 7.54 13.15 10.96
C THR A 225 7.94 11.82 10.32
N THR A 226 8.38 10.87 11.14
CA THR A 226 8.78 9.53 10.69
C THR A 226 7.60 8.75 10.11
N GLU A 227 6.46 8.72 10.82
CA GLU A 227 5.22 8.13 10.31
C GLU A 227 4.81 8.73 8.96
N GLY A 228 4.84 10.07 8.86
CA GLY A 228 4.47 10.77 7.63
C GLY A 228 5.31 10.34 6.43
N ARG A 229 6.62 10.15 6.62
CA ARG A 229 7.54 9.65 5.56
C ARG A 229 7.23 8.21 5.17
N ILE A 230 6.97 7.35 6.17
CA ILE A 230 6.62 5.95 5.94
C ILE A 230 5.30 5.85 5.16
N PHE A 231 4.28 6.60 5.52
CA PHE A 231 3.00 6.63 4.80
C PHE A 231 3.14 7.16 3.38
N ALA A 232 3.94 8.20 3.18
CA ALA A 232 4.21 8.75 1.84
C ALA A 232 4.87 7.70 0.92
N SER A 233 5.63 6.75 1.48
CA SER A 233 6.23 5.63 0.72
C SER A 233 5.28 4.47 0.46
N GLY A 234 4.04 4.49 0.99
CA GLY A 234 3.04 3.44 0.83
C GLY A 234 3.13 2.30 1.84
N SER A 235 3.85 2.49 2.94
CA SER A 235 4.01 1.51 4.02
C SER A 235 3.13 1.85 5.22
N GLY A 236 2.86 0.87 6.08
CA GLY A 236 2.14 1.04 7.33
C GLY A 236 3.08 1.17 8.54
N VAL A 237 2.54 1.63 9.67
CA VAL A 237 3.28 1.78 10.93
C VAL A 237 2.58 1.06 12.06
N GLY A 238 3.35 0.36 12.90
CA GLY A 238 2.95 -0.14 14.20
C GLY A 238 3.69 0.60 15.30
N ILE A 239 2.96 1.08 16.32
CA ILE A 239 3.52 1.83 17.45
C ILE A 239 3.02 1.29 18.77
N ASN A 240 3.90 1.26 19.78
CA ASN A 240 3.53 1.00 21.16
C ASN A 240 3.43 2.34 21.94
N LEU A 241 2.23 2.66 22.43
CA LEU A 241 1.95 3.88 23.18
C LEU A 241 2.27 3.76 24.69
N SER A 242 2.63 2.58 25.17
CA SER A 242 2.83 2.34 26.60
C SER A 242 4.04 3.08 27.17
N THR A 243 4.91 3.58 26.31
CA THR A 243 6.06 4.41 26.68
C THR A 243 5.68 5.85 27.06
N LEU A 244 4.51 6.31 26.61
CA LEU A 244 4.00 7.64 26.91
C LEU A 244 3.34 7.66 28.29
N ARG A 245 3.58 8.73 29.06
CA ARG A 245 2.96 8.92 30.36
C ARG A 245 1.43 9.02 30.27
N SER A 246 0.77 8.52 31.30
CA SER A 246 -0.70 8.55 31.41
C SER A 246 -1.28 9.96 31.47
N SER A 247 -2.50 10.12 31.01
CA SER A 247 -3.32 11.33 31.19
C SER A 247 -3.58 11.68 32.65
N LYS A 248 -3.36 10.72 33.58
CA LYS A 248 -3.53 10.90 35.02
C LYS A 248 -2.29 11.45 35.70
N GLU A 249 -1.12 11.45 35.03
CA GLU A 249 0.14 11.88 35.57
C GLU A 249 0.32 13.41 35.53
N PRO A 250 0.94 14.00 36.58
CA PRO A 250 1.25 15.42 36.59
C PRO A 250 2.40 15.73 35.62
N ILE A 251 2.38 16.94 35.05
CA ILE A 251 3.49 17.50 34.27
C ILE A 251 4.22 18.56 35.08
N SER A 252 5.44 18.89 34.64
CA SER A 252 6.23 19.95 35.25
C SER A 252 5.47 21.28 35.25
N GLY A 253 5.23 21.85 36.42
CA GLY A 253 4.43 23.05 36.59
C GLY A 253 3.07 22.77 37.20
N LYS A 254 2.00 23.23 36.59
CA LYS A 254 0.61 22.99 37.04
C LYS A 254 -0.19 22.37 35.92
N GLY A 255 -0.55 21.12 36.06
CA GLY A 255 -1.40 20.44 35.07
C GLY A 255 -1.19 18.94 35.02
N ARG A 256 -1.92 18.29 34.12
CA ARG A 256 -1.79 16.86 33.84
C ARG A 256 -1.41 16.63 32.39
N SER A 257 -0.81 15.49 32.11
CA SER A 257 -0.50 15.05 30.75
C SER A 257 -1.76 14.93 29.89
N SER A 258 -1.64 15.18 28.61
CA SER A 258 -2.71 14.91 27.63
C SER A 258 -2.94 13.41 27.42
N GLY A 259 -1.96 12.58 27.79
CA GLY A 259 -2.00 11.14 27.65
C GLY A 259 -1.80 10.63 26.22
N PRO A 260 -1.51 9.33 26.08
CA PRO A 260 -1.19 8.70 24.79
C PRO A 260 -2.36 8.77 23.79
N ILE A 261 -3.61 8.64 24.26
CA ILE A 261 -4.80 8.65 23.38
C ILE A 261 -4.98 10.01 22.68
N SER A 262 -4.60 11.09 23.35
CA SER A 262 -4.70 12.44 22.78
C SER A 262 -3.73 12.62 21.61
N PHE A 263 -2.49 12.16 21.77
CA PHE A 263 -1.49 12.17 20.69
C PHE A 263 -1.85 11.22 19.56
N ASP A 264 -2.34 10.03 19.89
CA ASP A 264 -2.80 9.04 18.91
C ASP A 264 -3.89 9.60 17.99
N ARG A 265 -4.85 10.32 18.52
CA ARG A 265 -5.90 11.01 17.74
C ARG A 265 -5.31 12.05 16.76
N GLY A 266 -4.28 12.79 17.19
CA GLY A 266 -3.57 13.75 16.35
C GLY A 266 -2.85 13.06 15.18
N TRP A 267 -2.15 11.97 15.47
CA TRP A 267 -1.43 11.18 14.47
C TRP A 267 -2.39 10.48 13.49
N ASP A 268 -3.52 9.96 13.97
CA ASP A 268 -4.53 9.33 13.13
C ASP A 268 -5.13 10.31 12.11
N ARG A 269 -5.41 11.55 12.54
CA ARG A 269 -5.87 12.61 11.63
C ARG A 269 -4.84 12.94 10.56
N MET A 270 -3.56 13.01 10.93
CA MET A 270 -2.49 13.26 9.97
C MET A 270 -2.30 12.08 9.01
N ALA A 271 -2.37 10.85 9.50
CA ALA A 271 -2.33 9.65 8.66
C ALA A 271 -3.45 9.66 7.60
N GLY A 272 -4.66 10.06 7.98
CA GLY A 272 -5.80 10.20 7.06
C GLY A 272 -5.59 11.25 5.97
N ALA A 273 -4.81 12.30 6.23
CA ALA A 273 -4.51 13.36 5.28
C ALA A 273 -3.39 12.98 4.27
N ILE A 274 -2.52 12.04 4.63
CA ILE A 274 -1.38 11.66 3.79
C ILE A 274 -1.84 10.66 2.73
N LYS A 275 -1.66 11.03 1.46
CA LYS A 275 -1.82 10.13 0.31
C LYS A 275 -0.43 9.66 -0.13
N SER A 276 -0.23 8.35 -0.24
CA SER A 276 1.00 7.82 -0.83
C SER A 276 1.08 8.28 -2.30
N GLY A 277 2.16 8.97 -2.65
CA GLY A 277 2.32 9.65 -3.94
C GLY A 277 2.04 8.77 -5.16
N GLY A 278 0.85 8.91 -5.75
CA GLY A 278 0.39 8.14 -6.91
C GLY A 278 0.03 6.67 -6.63
N LYS A 279 0.18 6.18 -5.40
CA LYS A 279 -0.11 4.80 -5.02
C LYS A 279 -1.51 4.70 -4.42
N THR A 280 -2.17 3.59 -4.67
CA THR A 280 -3.56 3.35 -4.23
C THR A 280 -3.68 2.89 -2.79
N ARG A 281 -2.57 2.72 -2.07
CA ARG A 281 -2.56 2.28 -0.67
C ARG A 281 -2.75 3.47 0.27
N ARG A 282 -3.77 3.39 1.13
CA ARG A 282 -3.97 4.34 2.23
C ARG A 282 -2.99 4.07 3.37
N ALA A 283 -2.69 5.09 4.17
CA ALA A 283 -1.97 4.93 5.41
C ALA A 283 -2.67 3.90 6.32
N ALA A 284 -1.88 3.05 6.97
CA ALA A 284 -2.38 2.06 7.92
C ALA A 284 -1.55 2.13 9.20
N ARG A 285 -2.22 2.30 10.33
CA ARG A 285 -1.62 2.31 11.66
C ARG A 285 -2.10 1.14 12.49
N MET A 286 -1.17 0.49 13.18
CA MET A 286 -1.47 -0.42 14.29
C MET A 286 -0.97 0.22 15.58
N VAL A 287 -1.80 0.21 16.59
CA VAL A 287 -1.49 0.82 17.88
C VAL A 287 -1.58 -0.24 18.96
N LEU A 288 -0.56 -0.30 19.80
CA LEU A 288 -0.48 -1.20 20.95
C LEU A 288 -0.45 -0.40 22.24
N MET A 289 -1.03 -0.97 23.29
CA MET A 289 -0.91 -0.48 24.67
C MET A 289 -0.86 -1.69 25.60
N PHE A 290 0.05 -1.69 26.54
CA PHE A 290 0.12 -2.74 27.56
C PHE A 290 -1.08 -2.69 28.49
N SER A 291 -1.50 -3.84 28.96
CA SER A 291 -2.71 -3.98 29.81
C SER A 291 -2.57 -3.34 31.21
N ASP A 292 -1.37 -3.08 31.64
CA ASP A 292 -1.05 -2.41 32.91
C ASP A 292 -0.95 -0.87 32.80
N HIS A 293 -1.05 -0.32 31.57
CA HIS A 293 -1.01 1.11 31.37
C HIS A 293 -2.26 1.78 32.00
N PRO A 294 -2.13 2.90 32.77
CA PRO A 294 -3.28 3.52 33.46
C PRO A 294 -4.41 3.99 32.55
N ASP A 295 -4.14 4.25 31.26
CA ASP A 295 -5.15 4.70 30.27
C ASP A 295 -5.70 3.54 29.42
N ILE A 296 -5.42 2.27 29.75
CA ILE A 296 -5.83 1.11 28.95
C ILE A 296 -7.35 1.04 28.71
N PHE A 297 -8.17 1.37 29.71
CA PHE A 297 -9.63 1.38 29.55
C PHE A 297 -10.11 2.45 28.56
N GLU A 298 -9.45 3.61 28.54
CA GLU A 298 -9.75 4.63 27.53
C GLU A 298 -9.33 4.16 26.14
N PHE A 299 -8.15 3.54 26.02
CA PHE A 299 -7.66 2.96 24.78
C PHE A 299 -8.64 1.93 24.18
N ILE A 300 -9.09 0.96 24.99
CA ILE A 300 -10.04 -0.08 24.56
C ILE A 300 -11.36 0.54 24.07
N ASN A 301 -11.83 1.58 24.74
CA ASN A 301 -13.10 2.22 24.42
C ASN A 301 -13.02 3.28 23.32
N THR A 302 -11.85 3.58 22.79
CA THR A 302 -11.68 4.68 21.80
C THR A 302 -12.56 4.44 20.56
N LYS A 303 -12.53 3.24 19.99
CA LYS A 303 -13.34 2.90 18.81
C LYS A 303 -14.83 2.78 19.13
N ASN A 304 -15.17 2.15 20.25
CA ASN A 304 -16.57 2.00 20.67
C ASN A 304 -17.27 3.35 20.82
N ARG A 305 -16.59 4.34 21.41
CA ARG A 305 -17.13 5.70 21.54
C ARG A 305 -17.41 6.35 20.18
N GLN A 306 -16.54 6.16 19.19
CA GLN A 306 -16.77 6.67 17.85
C GLN A 306 -17.97 6.01 17.17
N GLU A 307 -18.09 4.69 17.29
CA GLU A 307 -19.25 3.96 16.79
C GLU A 307 -20.56 4.37 17.46
N ASP A 308 -20.53 4.56 18.77
CA ASP A 308 -21.72 4.97 19.52
C ASP A 308 -22.16 6.40 19.14
N ILE A 309 -21.22 7.32 18.94
CA ILE A 309 -21.52 8.66 18.42
C ILE A 309 -22.11 8.55 17.01
N ALA A 310 -21.52 7.74 16.14
CA ALA A 310 -22.05 7.53 14.79
C ALA A 310 -23.46 6.93 14.81
N LYS A 311 -23.72 5.94 15.66
CA LYS A 311 -25.07 5.34 15.86
C LYS A 311 -26.08 6.35 16.33
N VAL A 312 -25.72 7.20 17.29
CA VAL A 312 -26.60 8.28 17.79
C VAL A 312 -26.93 9.26 16.67
N ILE A 313 -25.92 9.73 15.92
CA ILE A 313 -26.14 10.67 14.82
C ILE A 313 -27.02 10.05 13.73
N LEU A 314 -26.76 8.78 13.36
CA LEU A 314 -27.58 8.08 12.37
C LEU A 314 -29.01 7.90 12.83
N ARG A 315 -29.23 7.57 14.11
CA ARG A 315 -30.58 7.47 14.69
C ARG A 315 -31.32 8.80 14.65
N GLU A 316 -30.67 9.87 15.06
CA GLU A 316 -31.22 11.24 15.00
C GLU A 316 -31.55 11.64 13.55
N HIS A 317 -30.66 11.32 12.60
CA HIS A 317 -30.90 11.57 11.18
C HIS A 317 -32.11 10.81 10.65
N ASN A 318 -32.23 9.52 10.95
CA ASN A 318 -33.34 8.68 10.49
C ASN A 318 -34.67 9.16 11.06
N VAL A 319 -34.72 9.49 12.35
CA VAL A 319 -35.93 10.09 13.00
C VAL A 319 -36.30 11.40 12.29
N HIS A 320 -35.33 12.24 11.96
CA HIS A 320 -35.60 13.50 11.25
C HIS A 320 -36.15 13.27 9.83
N VAL A 321 -35.63 12.30 9.10
CA VAL A 321 -36.12 11.92 7.76
C VAL A 321 -37.56 11.40 7.82
N GLU A 322 -37.85 10.53 8.78
CA GLU A 322 -39.19 10.01 8.99
C GLU A 322 -40.20 11.13 9.34
N LEU A 323 -39.84 12.01 10.30
CA LEU A 323 -40.66 13.17 10.67
C LEU A 323 -40.91 14.09 9.46
N LYS A 324 -39.93 14.30 8.61
CA LYS A 324 -40.06 15.10 7.40
C LYS A 324 -41.04 14.47 6.41
N GLN A 325 -40.95 13.15 6.15
CA GLN A 325 -41.87 12.42 5.29
C GLN A 325 -43.32 12.47 5.83
N ILE A 326 -43.50 12.31 7.14
CA ILE A 326 -44.81 12.45 7.79
C ILE A 326 -45.34 13.88 7.60
N ALA A 327 -44.52 14.91 7.83
CA ALA A 327 -44.89 16.29 7.69
C ALA A 327 -45.28 16.63 6.24
N GLU A 328 -44.54 16.18 5.23
CA GLU A 328 -44.89 16.35 3.81
C GLU A 328 -46.24 15.72 3.47
N THR A 329 -46.49 14.51 4.00
CA THR A 329 -47.79 13.83 3.81
C THR A 329 -48.93 14.61 4.48
N LYS A 330 -48.74 15.10 5.72
CA LYS A 330 -49.74 15.85 6.47
C LYS A 330 -49.97 17.24 5.89
N LEU A 331 -48.97 17.86 5.24
CA LEU A 331 -49.14 19.13 4.56
C LEU A 331 -50.16 19.04 3.42
N VAL A 332 -50.20 17.91 2.73
CA VAL A 332 -51.14 17.64 1.61
C VAL A 332 -52.51 17.22 2.14
N ALA A 333 -52.56 16.17 2.96
CA ALA A 333 -53.80 15.46 3.34
C ALA A 333 -54.25 15.69 4.78
N GLY A 334 -53.58 16.53 5.56
CA GLY A 334 -53.85 16.73 6.99
C GLY A 334 -54.95 17.76 7.25
N THR A 335 -55.46 17.75 8.48
CA THR A 335 -56.34 18.81 9.05
C THR A 335 -55.61 20.14 9.12
N PRO A 336 -56.32 21.28 9.33
CA PRO A 336 -55.66 22.58 9.47
C PRO A 336 -54.60 22.64 10.58
N ALA A 337 -54.84 21.95 11.72
CA ALA A 337 -53.86 21.86 12.81
C ALA A 337 -52.63 21.04 12.43
N GLU A 338 -52.81 19.88 11.76
CA GLU A 338 -51.73 19.05 11.27
C GLU A 338 -50.91 19.76 10.20
N LYS A 339 -51.53 20.52 9.32
CA LYS A 339 -50.86 21.35 8.30
C LYS A 339 -50.01 22.46 8.95
N ALA A 340 -50.50 23.07 10.02
CA ALA A 340 -49.70 24.05 10.77
C ALA A 340 -48.49 23.43 11.43
N ALA A 341 -48.64 22.27 12.10
CA ALA A 341 -47.55 21.53 12.69
C ALA A 341 -46.51 21.05 11.62
N ALA A 342 -46.99 20.56 10.49
CA ALA A 342 -46.14 20.12 9.39
C ALA A 342 -45.26 21.26 8.84
N ARG A 343 -45.82 22.49 8.72
CA ARG A 343 -45.03 23.66 8.31
C ARG A 343 -43.90 23.99 9.27
N VAL A 344 -44.13 23.85 10.58
CA VAL A 344 -43.11 24.06 11.61
C VAL A 344 -41.99 23.02 11.45
N ILE A 345 -42.34 21.72 11.35
CA ILE A 345 -41.35 20.65 11.17
C ILE A 345 -40.50 20.85 9.91
N LEU A 346 -41.16 21.24 8.80
CA LEU A 346 -40.46 21.46 7.53
C LEU A 346 -39.57 22.71 7.52
N SER A 347 -39.87 23.69 8.42
CA SER A 347 -39.05 24.91 8.56
C SER A 347 -37.86 24.73 9.51
N LEU A 348 -37.80 23.65 10.28
CA LEU A 348 -36.64 23.37 11.11
C LEU A 348 -35.43 23.15 10.23
N PRO A 349 -34.30 23.81 10.53
CA PRO A 349 -33.05 23.55 9.78
C PRO A 349 -32.74 22.09 9.94
N LEU A 350 -32.58 21.39 8.81
CA LEU A 350 -31.87 20.12 8.79
C LEU A 350 -30.52 20.38 9.47
N ALA A 351 -30.21 19.64 10.51
CA ALA A 351 -28.85 19.54 10.98
C ALA A 351 -28.02 19.31 9.70
N THR A 352 -27.29 20.31 9.35
CA THR A 352 -26.96 20.62 7.97
C THR A 352 -26.37 19.42 7.24
N ARG A 353 -26.97 19.06 6.14
CA ARG A 353 -26.45 18.12 5.13
C ARG A 353 -24.97 18.35 4.77
N ASN A 354 -24.44 19.53 5.08
CA ASN A 354 -23.09 19.98 4.82
C ASN A 354 -22.09 19.68 5.96
N SER A 355 -22.53 19.16 7.10
CA SER A 355 -21.62 18.69 8.16
C SER A 355 -21.23 17.21 7.99
N PHE A 356 -21.90 16.49 7.12
CA PHE A 356 -21.52 15.15 6.70
C PHE A 356 -20.79 15.25 5.35
N ASP A 357 -19.50 15.55 5.41
CA ASP A 357 -18.59 15.31 4.31
C ASP A 357 -18.45 13.78 4.18
N PRO A 358 -18.86 13.17 3.05
CA PRO A 358 -18.69 11.73 2.85
C PRO A 358 -17.20 11.30 2.86
N HIS A 359 -16.26 12.24 2.84
CA HIS A 359 -14.84 12.00 3.08
C HIS A 359 -14.47 11.92 4.57
N MET A 360 -15.35 12.32 5.48
CA MET A 360 -15.22 12.08 6.93
C MET A 360 -15.62 10.64 7.31
N ASP A 361 -16.38 9.93 6.50
CA ASP A 361 -16.75 8.52 6.69
C ASP A 361 -15.59 7.54 6.42
N ALA A 362 -14.40 8.03 6.11
CA ALA A 362 -13.20 7.23 5.89
C ALA A 362 -12.19 7.36 7.05
N LEU A 363 -12.65 7.84 8.20
CA LEU A 363 -11.85 7.90 9.43
C LEU A 363 -12.19 6.76 10.37
#